data_e86c8d667129642ee94683a8ac876b24
#
_entry.id   e86c8d667129642ee94683a8ac876b24
#
_cell.length_a   1.000
_cell.length_b   1.000
_cell.length_c   1.000
_cell.angle_alpha   90.00
_cell.angle_beta   90.00
_cell.angle_gamma   90.00
#
_symmetry.space_group_name_H-M   'P 1'
#
loop_
_entity.id
_entity.type
_entity.pdbx_description
1 polymer ?
#
loop_
_entity_poly.entity_id
_entity_poly.type
_entity_poly.pdbx_seq_one_letter_code
_entity_poly.pdbx_strand_id
1 'polypeptide(L)'
;MITCLRIELSKAFRNGWFAVALVIGCAFGLGCAALYAIPSVFSTFVPNPDKFYHPTSQSCFNAWISVDTTSWALLFYQVLPLLCVIPYAWSFASERKDGYISHAYTRVGRGEYFFAKYVAVFLSAGAVAVLPQILNLVTLACFFPGYVPSIQDANYYAPVFWQSVGSFLFYNLPLAYVALYMLIDFLLCGAWAGFVLALSLVVHNRVILLTAPYLALLAIQFVNENIFFAIGKVRGFQLSLFENLHGSCSMYIQNGWIIVGEIAVFLFMAGLFWVSGGKRDAL
;
A
#
# COMPACT_ATOMS: atom_id res chain seq x y z
N MET A 1 -20.34 -18.01 11.78
CA MET A 1 -19.62 -16.81 11.30
C MET A 1 -18.33 -16.51 12.07
N ILE A 2 -18.36 -16.22 13.40
CA ILE A 2 -17.16 -15.83 14.17
C ILE A 2 -16.05 -16.90 14.16
N THR A 3 -16.39 -18.16 14.32
CA THR A 3 -15.42 -19.28 14.30
C THR A 3 -14.73 -19.40 12.94
N CYS A 4 -15.49 -19.25 11.84
CA CYS A 4 -14.95 -19.29 10.48
C CYS A 4 -13.99 -18.12 10.25
N LEU A 5 -14.39 -16.91 10.65
CA LEU A 5 -13.54 -15.70 10.55
C LEU A 5 -12.22 -15.88 11.32
N ARG A 6 -12.28 -16.41 12.54
CA ARG A 6 -11.07 -16.65 13.36
C ARG A 6 -10.12 -17.68 12.68
N ILE A 7 -10.66 -18.71 12.05
CA ILE A 7 -9.87 -19.70 11.34
C ILE A 7 -9.20 -19.06 10.11
N GLU A 8 -9.95 -18.32 9.29
CA GLU A 8 -9.41 -17.68 8.09
C GLU A 8 -8.37 -16.59 8.44
N LEU A 9 -8.61 -15.78 9.48
CA LEU A 9 -7.61 -14.84 10.00
C LEU A 9 -6.34 -15.56 10.48
N SER A 10 -6.49 -16.64 11.24
CA SER A 10 -5.34 -17.43 11.70
C SER A 10 -4.53 -17.98 10.52
N LYS A 11 -5.20 -18.47 9.46
CA LYS A 11 -4.53 -18.94 8.23
C LYS A 11 -3.81 -17.79 7.52
N ALA A 12 -4.42 -16.61 7.40
CA ALA A 12 -3.84 -15.47 6.71
C ALA A 12 -2.59 -14.95 7.42
N PHE A 13 -2.63 -14.76 8.75
CA PHE A 13 -1.53 -14.16 9.52
C PHE A 13 -0.44 -15.17 9.93
N ARG A 14 -0.77 -16.46 10.07
CA ARG A 14 0.23 -17.50 10.40
C ARG A 14 0.84 -18.16 9.17
N ASN A 15 0.55 -17.66 7.99
CA ASN A 15 1.11 -18.17 6.74
C ASN A 15 2.55 -17.67 6.56
N GLY A 16 3.46 -18.57 6.13
CA GLY A 16 4.83 -18.20 5.78
C GLY A 16 4.93 -17.12 4.70
N TRP A 17 3.99 -17.08 3.76
CA TRP A 17 3.94 -16.05 2.73
C TRP A 17 3.61 -14.65 3.26
N PHE A 18 2.83 -14.56 4.34
CA PHE A 18 2.62 -13.30 5.06
C PHE A 18 3.94 -12.79 5.67
N ALA A 19 4.69 -13.70 6.32
CA ALA A 19 5.98 -13.35 6.90
C ALA A 19 6.99 -12.90 5.82
N VAL A 20 7.05 -13.60 4.67
CA VAL A 20 7.92 -13.24 3.55
C VAL A 20 7.57 -11.84 3.01
N ALA A 21 6.28 -11.56 2.74
CA ALA A 21 5.84 -10.26 2.26
C ALA A 21 6.15 -9.15 3.27
N LEU A 22 5.94 -9.41 4.56
CA LEU A 22 6.24 -8.46 5.64
C LEU A 22 7.74 -8.20 5.75
N VAL A 23 8.58 -9.23 5.71
CA VAL A 23 10.05 -9.09 5.79
C VAL A 23 10.57 -8.26 4.61
N ILE A 24 10.07 -8.51 3.39
CA ILE A 24 10.44 -7.71 2.21
C ILE A 24 10.02 -6.25 2.39
N GLY A 25 8.76 -6.00 2.80
CA GLY A 25 8.28 -4.64 3.06
C GLY A 25 9.09 -3.93 4.15
N CYS A 26 9.37 -4.61 5.27
CA CYS A 26 10.20 -4.06 6.35
C CYS A 26 11.65 -3.80 5.91
N ALA A 27 12.21 -4.62 5.02
CA ALA A 27 13.53 -4.38 4.45
C ALA A 27 13.56 -3.09 3.63
N PHE A 28 12.53 -2.80 2.85
CA PHE A 28 12.39 -1.51 2.16
C PHE A 28 12.25 -0.35 3.14
N GLY A 29 11.39 -0.50 4.16
CA GLY A 29 11.20 0.53 5.19
C GLY A 29 12.49 0.85 5.95
N LEU A 30 13.23 -0.16 6.38
CA LEU A 30 14.53 0.02 7.05
C LEU A 30 15.60 0.54 6.09
N GLY A 31 15.64 0.07 4.84
CA GLY A 31 16.56 0.54 3.81
C GLY A 31 16.38 2.04 3.54
N CYS A 32 15.13 2.50 3.41
CA CYS A 32 14.82 3.91 3.27
C CYS A 32 15.27 4.72 4.50
N ALA A 33 14.97 4.26 5.72
CA ALA A 33 15.43 4.92 6.94
C ALA A 33 16.96 4.98 7.05
N ALA A 34 17.66 3.92 6.64
CA ALA A 34 19.12 3.85 6.68
C ALA A 34 19.80 4.87 5.76
N LEU A 35 19.18 5.20 4.61
CA LEU A 35 19.73 6.22 3.70
C LEU A 35 19.83 7.60 4.38
N TYR A 36 18.96 7.91 5.31
CA TYR A 36 18.97 9.16 6.07
C TYR A 36 19.76 9.03 7.38
N ALA A 37 19.55 7.93 8.12
CA ALA A 37 20.16 7.72 9.43
C ALA A 37 21.68 7.56 9.35
N ILE A 38 22.21 6.80 8.39
CA ILE A 38 23.66 6.56 8.27
C ILE A 38 24.44 7.86 8.03
N PRO A 39 24.10 8.69 7.02
CA PRO A 39 24.81 9.94 6.81
C PRO A 39 24.71 10.92 7.98
N SER A 40 23.54 10.95 8.68
CA SER A 40 23.36 11.83 9.83
C SER A 40 24.29 11.47 11.00
N VAL A 41 24.46 10.19 11.28
CA VAL A 41 25.39 9.71 12.31
C VAL A 41 26.84 10.08 11.94
N PHE A 42 27.26 9.84 10.71
CA PHE A 42 28.63 10.15 10.27
C PHE A 42 28.88 11.66 10.17
N SER A 43 27.91 12.48 9.80
CA SER A 43 28.06 13.92 9.72
C SER A 43 28.20 14.61 11.08
N THR A 44 27.67 14.01 12.15
CA THR A 44 27.85 14.49 13.52
C THR A 44 29.29 14.29 14.04
N PHE A 45 30.05 13.36 13.48
CA PHE A 45 31.44 13.09 13.86
C PHE A 45 32.46 13.98 13.14
N VAL A 46 32.09 14.70 12.10
CA VAL A 46 32.95 15.65 11.40
C VAL A 46 32.39 17.06 11.63
N PRO A 47 32.90 17.79 12.62
CA PRO A 47 32.53 19.19 12.83
C PRO A 47 33.00 19.99 11.63
N ASN A 48 32.12 20.30 10.69
CA ASN A 48 32.37 21.22 9.62
C ASN A 48 31.76 22.55 10.01
N PRO A 49 32.55 23.55 10.50
CA PRO A 49 32.05 24.83 11.02
C PRO A 49 31.37 25.68 9.93
N ASP A 50 31.59 25.37 8.66
CA ASP A 50 31.04 26.14 7.53
C ASP A 50 29.68 25.59 7.02
N LYS A 51 29.20 24.46 7.52
CA LYS A 51 27.87 23.98 7.22
C LYS A 51 26.88 24.50 8.24
N PHE A 52 26.21 25.60 7.89
CA PHE A 52 24.97 26.00 8.56
C PHE A 52 23.94 24.87 8.39
N TYR A 53 23.91 23.95 9.35
CA TYR A 53 22.79 23.03 9.50
C TYR A 53 21.59 23.87 9.93
N HIS A 54 20.68 24.14 9.02
CA HIS A 54 19.35 24.57 9.42
C HIS A 54 18.73 23.37 10.17
N PRO A 55 18.50 23.45 11.47
CA PRO A 55 17.91 22.36 12.26
C PRO A 55 16.49 22.02 11.79
N THR A 56 15.89 22.87 10.95
CA THR A 56 14.56 22.70 10.35
C THR A 56 14.52 21.78 9.14
N SER A 57 15.65 21.39 8.58
CA SER A 57 15.68 20.69 7.29
C SER A 57 15.47 19.17 7.36
N GLN A 58 15.59 18.55 8.54
CA GLN A 58 15.49 17.09 8.69
C GLN A 58 14.56 16.72 9.84
N SER A 59 13.28 16.64 9.54
CA SER A 59 12.27 16.04 10.41
C SER A 59 12.07 14.58 10.07
N CYS A 60 11.72 13.75 11.05
CA CYS A 60 11.35 12.35 10.79
C CYS A 60 10.16 12.22 9.82
N PHE A 61 9.33 13.26 9.71
CA PHE A 61 8.20 13.31 8.77
C PHE A 61 8.64 13.55 7.33
N ASN A 62 9.70 14.35 7.10
CA ASN A 62 10.23 14.64 5.77
C ASN A 62 10.93 13.42 5.15
N ALA A 63 11.54 12.58 5.99
CA ALA A 63 12.23 11.36 5.58
C ALA A 63 11.33 10.11 5.60
N TRP A 64 10.05 10.26 6.01
CA TRP A 64 9.12 9.13 6.07
C TRP A 64 8.86 8.55 4.67
N ILE A 65 8.86 7.22 4.56
CA ILE A 65 8.82 6.50 3.29
C ILE A 65 7.65 6.90 2.36
N SER A 66 6.50 7.33 2.91
CA SER A 66 5.36 7.78 2.09
C SER A 66 5.56 9.19 1.51
N VAL A 67 6.48 9.95 2.05
CA VAL A 67 6.78 11.32 1.64
C VAL A 67 8.09 11.38 0.86
N ASP A 68 8.98 10.42 1.11
CA ASP A 68 10.30 10.34 0.52
C ASP A 68 10.26 9.99 -0.98
N THR A 69 11.02 10.72 -1.78
CA THR A 69 11.13 10.53 -3.24
C THR A 69 12.38 9.75 -3.67
N THR A 70 13.07 9.11 -2.73
CA THR A 70 14.23 8.26 -3.06
C THR A 70 13.80 7.04 -3.86
N SER A 71 14.74 6.48 -4.62
CA SER A 71 14.48 5.27 -5.42
C SER A 71 14.01 4.10 -4.57
N TRP A 72 14.40 4.02 -3.28
CA TRP A 72 13.95 2.99 -2.35
C TRP A 72 12.47 3.12 -1.99
N ALA A 73 12.02 4.34 -1.72
CA ALA A 73 10.62 4.63 -1.45
C ALA A 73 9.75 4.37 -2.68
N LEU A 74 10.17 4.85 -3.84
CA LEU A 74 9.45 4.62 -5.10
C LEU A 74 9.36 3.13 -5.44
N LEU A 75 10.44 2.36 -5.27
CA LEU A 75 10.42 0.90 -5.47
C LEU A 75 9.50 0.20 -4.47
N PHE A 76 9.45 0.65 -3.22
CA PHE A 76 8.53 0.11 -2.23
C PHE A 76 7.07 0.23 -2.70
N TYR A 77 6.64 1.43 -3.10
CA TYR A 77 5.28 1.66 -3.57
C TYR A 77 4.98 0.95 -4.89
N GLN A 78 5.99 0.81 -5.78
CA GLN A 78 5.84 0.05 -7.01
C GLN A 78 5.61 -1.45 -6.74
N VAL A 79 6.28 -2.03 -5.75
CA VAL A 79 6.15 -3.45 -5.42
C VAL A 79 5.00 -3.73 -4.44
N LEU A 80 4.55 -2.73 -3.71
CA LEU A 80 3.57 -2.86 -2.63
C LEU A 80 2.27 -3.57 -3.05
N PRO A 81 1.62 -3.25 -4.19
CA PRO A 81 0.40 -3.96 -4.62
C PRO A 81 0.63 -5.45 -4.84
N LEU A 82 1.82 -5.85 -5.29
CA LEU A 82 2.20 -7.26 -5.42
C LEU A 82 2.41 -7.90 -4.04
N LEU A 83 3.13 -7.23 -3.13
CA LEU A 83 3.36 -7.71 -1.76
C LEU A 83 2.06 -7.93 -1.01
N CYS A 84 1.07 -7.08 -1.18
CA CYS A 84 -0.22 -7.17 -0.50
C CYS A 84 -1.06 -8.38 -0.95
N VAL A 85 -0.86 -8.88 -2.16
CA VAL A 85 -1.58 -10.04 -2.71
C VAL A 85 -0.95 -11.38 -2.31
N ILE A 86 0.37 -11.41 -2.11
CA ILE A 86 1.14 -12.62 -1.77
C ILE A 86 0.64 -13.36 -0.52
N PRO A 87 0.25 -12.72 0.58
CA PRO A 87 -0.10 -13.42 1.81
C PRO A 87 -1.22 -14.45 1.64
N TYR A 88 -2.36 -14.04 1.07
CA TYR A 88 -3.55 -14.88 1.13
C TYR A 88 -4.53 -14.77 -0.04
N ALA A 89 -4.35 -13.85 -1.02
CA ALA A 89 -5.32 -13.64 -2.09
C ALA A 89 -5.46 -14.84 -3.05
N TRP A 90 -4.44 -15.68 -3.18
CA TRP A 90 -4.47 -16.91 -3.98
C TRP A 90 -5.10 -18.12 -3.26
N SER A 91 -5.43 -17.98 -1.97
CA SER A 91 -5.85 -19.10 -1.11
C SER A 91 -7.11 -19.82 -1.63
N PHE A 92 -8.07 -19.07 -2.19
CA PHE A 92 -9.29 -19.66 -2.73
C PHE A 92 -9.00 -20.57 -3.94
N ALA A 93 -8.14 -20.13 -4.86
CA ALA A 93 -7.76 -20.94 -6.02
C ALA A 93 -7.06 -22.26 -5.58
N SER A 94 -6.29 -22.21 -4.50
CA SER A 94 -5.66 -23.39 -3.91
C SER A 94 -6.68 -24.34 -3.28
N GLU A 95 -7.51 -23.83 -2.40
CA GLU A 95 -8.51 -24.62 -1.67
C GLU A 95 -9.53 -25.25 -2.61
N ARG A 96 -9.82 -24.60 -3.75
CA ARG A 96 -10.64 -25.17 -4.80
C ARG A 96 -9.96 -26.37 -5.47
N LYS A 97 -8.67 -26.23 -5.79
CA LYS A 97 -7.88 -27.32 -6.39
C LYS A 97 -7.76 -28.54 -5.47
N ASP A 98 -7.61 -28.28 -4.16
CA ASP A 98 -7.43 -29.30 -3.14
C ASP A 98 -8.77 -29.94 -2.67
N GLY A 99 -9.92 -29.51 -3.22
CA GLY A 99 -11.25 -30.01 -2.85
C GLY A 99 -11.73 -29.59 -1.45
N TYR A 100 -10.99 -28.75 -0.74
CA TYR A 100 -11.32 -28.30 0.61
C TYR A 100 -12.65 -27.53 0.68
N ILE A 101 -13.00 -26.84 -0.40
CA ILE A 101 -14.21 -26.00 -0.46
C ILE A 101 -15.48 -26.83 -0.28
N SER A 102 -15.58 -28.03 -0.86
CA SER A 102 -16.74 -28.90 -0.70
C SER A 102 -16.96 -29.30 0.75
N HIS A 103 -15.88 -29.60 1.48
CA HIS A 103 -15.95 -29.91 2.91
C HIS A 103 -16.27 -28.69 3.77
N ALA A 104 -15.81 -27.50 3.39
CA ALA A 104 -16.12 -26.27 4.10
C ALA A 104 -17.61 -25.90 4.00
N TYR A 105 -18.20 -26.07 2.82
CA TYR A 105 -19.61 -25.74 2.57
C TYR A 105 -20.61 -26.67 3.29
N THR A 106 -20.22 -27.88 3.69
CA THR A 106 -21.06 -28.73 4.53
C THR A 106 -21.19 -28.26 5.96
N ARG A 107 -20.25 -27.41 6.43
CA ARG A 107 -20.17 -26.96 7.83
C ARG A 107 -20.52 -25.49 8.01
N VAL A 108 -20.31 -24.66 6.99
CA VAL A 108 -20.48 -23.22 7.04
C VAL A 108 -21.21 -22.75 5.79
N GLY A 109 -22.16 -21.83 5.93
CA GLY A 109 -22.85 -21.25 4.79
C GLY A 109 -21.86 -20.61 3.79
N ARG A 110 -22.12 -20.80 2.49
CA ARG A 110 -21.23 -20.29 1.41
C ARG A 110 -20.90 -18.79 1.58
N GLY A 111 -21.92 -17.97 1.86
CA GLY A 111 -21.74 -16.53 2.06
C GLY A 111 -20.87 -16.17 3.26
N GLU A 112 -21.01 -16.91 4.36
CA GLU A 112 -20.19 -16.69 5.57
C GLU A 112 -18.71 -17.06 5.32
N TYR A 113 -18.47 -18.11 4.56
CA TYR A 113 -17.12 -18.52 4.19
C TYR A 113 -16.42 -17.48 3.30
N PHE A 114 -17.10 -16.99 2.25
CA PHE A 114 -16.55 -15.96 1.37
C PHE A 114 -16.30 -14.65 2.11
N PHE A 115 -17.23 -14.22 2.96
CA PHE A 115 -17.06 -13.02 3.76
C PHE A 115 -15.87 -13.15 4.71
N ALA A 116 -15.76 -14.25 5.44
CA ALA A 116 -14.64 -14.49 6.35
C ALA A 116 -13.29 -14.46 5.62
N LYS A 117 -13.23 -15.08 4.43
CA LYS A 117 -12.04 -15.10 3.60
C LYS A 117 -11.69 -13.72 3.07
N TYR A 118 -12.69 -12.97 2.59
CA TYR A 118 -12.50 -11.61 2.11
C TYR A 118 -11.92 -10.70 3.21
N VAL A 119 -12.51 -10.73 4.41
CA VAL A 119 -12.01 -9.96 5.55
C VAL A 119 -10.58 -10.36 5.93
N ALA A 120 -10.26 -11.65 5.91
CA ALA A 120 -8.92 -12.13 6.22
C ALA A 120 -7.87 -11.63 5.20
N VAL A 121 -8.19 -11.66 3.90
CA VAL A 121 -7.34 -11.12 2.83
C VAL A 121 -7.18 -9.61 2.97
N PHE A 122 -8.28 -8.88 3.17
CA PHE A 122 -8.28 -7.43 3.31
C PHE A 122 -7.38 -6.97 4.47
N LEU A 123 -7.55 -7.58 5.66
CA LEU A 123 -6.78 -7.21 6.84
C LEU A 123 -5.31 -7.61 6.73
N SER A 124 -5.00 -8.78 6.16
CA SER A 124 -3.60 -9.20 5.97
C SER A 124 -2.87 -8.34 4.97
N ALA A 125 -3.52 -7.94 3.87
CA ALA A 125 -2.95 -7.04 2.87
C ALA A 125 -2.71 -5.64 3.44
N GLY A 126 -3.71 -5.08 4.12
CA GLY A 126 -3.56 -3.78 4.79
C GLY A 126 -2.45 -3.79 5.85
N ALA A 127 -2.28 -4.88 6.60
CA ALA A 127 -1.19 -5.02 7.55
C ALA A 127 0.19 -5.03 6.87
N VAL A 128 0.33 -5.72 5.72
CA VAL A 128 1.58 -5.71 4.93
C VAL A 128 1.90 -4.31 4.40
N ALA A 129 0.89 -3.51 4.06
CA ALA A 129 1.11 -2.14 3.61
C ALA A 129 1.58 -1.22 4.75
N VAL A 130 0.94 -1.29 5.91
CA VAL A 130 1.13 -0.30 6.99
C VAL A 130 2.29 -0.63 7.92
N LEU A 131 2.53 -1.91 8.26
CA LEU A 131 3.58 -2.27 9.22
C LEU A 131 4.99 -1.81 8.80
N PRO A 132 5.42 -1.93 7.53
CA PRO A 132 6.70 -1.37 7.08
C PRO A 132 6.82 0.14 7.24
N GLN A 133 5.73 0.87 7.02
CA GLN A 133 5.69 2.33 7.16
C GLN A 133 5.80 2.77 8.61
N ILE A 134 5.13 2.05 9.53
CA ILE A 134 5.27 2.27 10.97
C ILE A 134 6.73 2.02 11.39
N LEU A 135 7.31 0.90 10.95
CA LEU A 135 8.69 0.57 11.28
C LEU A 135 9.67 1.63 10.77
N ASN A 136 9.47 2.12 9.53
CA ASN A 136 10.27 3.20 8.96
C ASN A 136 10.15 4.48 9.81
N LEU A 137 8.94 4.92 10.13
CA LEU A 137 8.70 6.12 10.92
C LEU A 137 9.32 6.01 12.33
N VAL A 138 9.12 4.89 13.01
CA VAL A 138 9.70 4.65 14.35
C VAL A 138 11.23 4.68 14.28
N THR A 139 11.81 4.04 13.27
CA THR A 139 13.26 4.06 13.08
C THR A 139 13.76 5.50 12.85
N LEU A 140 13.10 6.26 11.99
CA LEU A 140 13.47 7.67 11.73
C LEU A 140 13.32 8.55 12.97
N ALA A 141 12.29 8.34 13.78
CA ALA A 141 12.06 9.08 15.01
C ALA A 141 13.17 8.84 16.08
N CYS A 142 13.92 7.75 15.96
CA CYS A 142 15.09 7.51 16.80
C CYS A 142 16.31 8.37 16.43
N PHE A 143 16.38 8.85 15.18
CA PHE A 143 17.53 9.62 14.67
C PHE A 143 17.20 11.09 14.41
N PHE A 144 15.96 11.40 14.08
CA PHE A 144 15.54 12.75 13.69
C PHE A 144 14.44 13.29 14.62
N PRO A 145 14.45 14.60 14.90
CA PRO A 145 13.41 15.23 15.72
C PRO A 145 12.06 15.24 14.98
N GLY A 146 10.97 15.17 15.74
CA GLY A 146 9.60 15.18 15.25
C GLY A 146 8.96 16.56 15.22
N TYR A 147 9.65 17.60 14.69
CA TYR A 147 9.04 18.92 14.57
C TYR A 147 8.14 19.04 13.32
N VAL A 148 7.27 20.02 13.33
CA VAL A 148 6.36 20.31 12.23
C VAL A 148 7.16 20.83 11.03
N PRO A 149 7.08 20.21 9.85
CA PRO A 149 7.77 20.65 8.65
C PRO A 149 7.35 22.07 8.26
N SER A 150 8.31 22.89 7.80
CA SER A 150 8.03 24.24 7.32
C SER A 150 7.75 24.24 5.82
N ILE A 151 6.87 25.16 5.37
CA ILE A 151 6.63 25.39 3.93
C ILE A 151 7.90 25.84 3.21
N GLN A 152 8.80 26.52 3.90
CA GLN A 152 10.09 26.93 3.34
C GLN A 152 11.01 25.74 3.07
N ASP A 153 10.97 24.72 3.92
CA ASP A 153 11.69 23.47 3.70
C ASP A 153 11.17 22.75 2.45
N ALA A 154 9.90 22.98 2.10
CA ALA A 154 9.26 22.44 0.91
C ALA A 154 9.98 22.82 -0.39
N ASN A 155 10.64 23.94 -0.51
CA ASN A 155 11.37 24.32 -1.71
C ASN A 155 12.75 23.66 -1.85
N TYR A 156 13.34 23.20 -0.74
CA TYR A 156 14.69 22.65 -0.70
C TYR A 156 14.74 21.13 -0.49
N TYR A 157 13.79 20.59 0.30
CA TYR A 157 13.75 19.19 0.71
C TYR A 157 12.40 18.55 0.48
N ALA A 158 11.52 19.23 -0.17
CA ALA A 158 10.12 19.18 -0.01
C ALA A 158 9.39 18.12 -0.72
N PRO A 159 8.98 17.24 -0.02
CA PRO A 159 8.26 16.14 -0.62
C PRO A 159 6.78 16.42 -0.82
N VAL A 160 6.13 17.24 -0.03
CA VAL A 160 4.67 17.43 -0.10
C VAL A 160 4.30 18.78 -0.70
N PHE A 161 3.94 18.75 -2.00
CA PHE A 161 3.44 19.92 -2.69
C PHE A 161 1.92 20.08 -2.49
N TRP A 162 1.40 21.28 -2.81
CA TRP A 162 -0.03 21.58 -2.79
C TRP A 162 -0.89 20.63 -3.64
N GLN A 163 -0.28 19.93 -4.58
CA GLN A 163 -0.90 18.95 -5.47
C GLN A 163 -1.20 17.62 -4.76
N SER A 164 -0.56 17.34 -3.63
CA SER A 164 -0.77 16.13 -2.85
C SER A 164 -2.00 16.24 -1.95
N VAL A 165 -2.74 15.15 -1.81
CA VAL A 165 -3.92 15.09 -0.94
C VAL A 165 -3.49 15.30 0.51
N GLY A 166 -4.14 16.25 1.19
CA GLY A 166 -3.85 16.51 2.60
C GLY A 166 -2.56 17.30 2.87
N SER A 167 -1.97 17.99 1.88
CA SER A 167 -0.77 18.80 2.06
C SER A 167 -0.89 19.81 3.21
N PHE A 168 -2.08 20.38 3.42
CA PHE A 168 -2.35 21.26 4.57
C PHE A 168 -2.13 20.56 5.93
N LEU A 169 -2.51 19.25 6.03
CA LEU A 169 -2.29 18.49 7.25
C LEU A 169 -0.80 18.25 7.51
N PHE A 170 -0.01 18.03 6.46
CA PHE A 170 1.42 17.79 6.60
C PHE A 170 2.15 18.97 7.29
N TYR A 171 1.80 20.20 6.93
CA TYR A 171 2.44 21.39 7.46
C TYR A 171 1.82 21.93 8.77
N ASN A 172 0.67 21.39 9.20
CA ASN A 172 0.03 21.79 10.46
C ASN A 172 0.02 20.67 11.50
N LEU A 173 -0.31 19.45 11.07
CA LEU A 173 -0.49 18.25 11.92
C LEU A 173 0.13 17.03 11.25
N PRO A 174 1.47 16.91 11.20
CA PRO A 174 2.14 15.84 10.43
C PRO A 174 1.76 14.43 10.89
N LEU A 175 1.50 14.20 12.17
CA LEU A 175 1.01 12.90 12.64
C LEU A 175 -0.38 12.56 12.07
N ALA A 176 -1.26 13.54 11.90
CA ALA A 176 -2.57 13.31 11.28
C ALA A 176 -2.41 12.99 9.77
N TYR A 177 -1.44 13.61 9.10
CA TYR A 177 -1.10 13.28 7.72
C TYR A 177 -0.57 11.84 7.59
N VAL A 178 0.33 11.42 8.47
CA VAL A 178 0.84 10.04 8.54
C VAL A 178 -0.32 9.06 8.74
N ALA A 179 -1.21 9.33 9.70
CA ALA A 179 -2.36 8.47 9.95
C ALA A 179 -3.32 8.40 8.74
N LEU A 180 -3.51 9.52 8.04
CA LEU A 180 -4.34 9.59 6.83
C LEU A 180 -3.77 8.68 5.72
N TYR A 181 -2.48 8.79 5.41
CA TYR A 181 -1.87 7.96 4.36
C TYR A 181 -1.76 6.49 4.75
N MET A 182 -1.44 6.17 6.00
CA MET A 182 -1.50 4.80 6.49
C MET A 182 -2.91 4.20 6.36
N LEU A 183 -3.97 5.00 6.58
CA LEU A 183 -5.35 4.57 6.39
C LEU A 183 -5.68 4.37 4.90
N ILE A 184 -5.26 5.30 4.04
CA ILE A 184 -5.43 5.18 2.58
C ILE A 184 -4.75 3.90 2.09
N ASP A 185 -3.51 3.66 2.44
CA ASP A 185 -2.75 2.49 2.03
C ASP A 185 -3.36 1.20 2.55
N PHE A 186 -3.83 1.20 3.80
CA PHE A 186 -4.53 0.06 4.38
C PHE A 186 -5.80 -0.29 3.59
N LEU A 187 -6.62 0.72 3.29
CA LEU A 187 -7.90 0.53 2.60
C LEU A 187 -7.69 0.17 1.13
N LEU A 188 -6.78 0.86 0.44
CA LEU A 188 -6.53 0.68 -0.98
C LEU A 188 -5.86 -0.68 -1.26
N CYS A 189 -4.83 -1.04 -0.50
CA CYS A 189 -4.18 -2.35 -0.60
C CYS A 189 -5.10 -3.50 -0.17
N GLY A 190 -5.90 -3.30 0.88
CA GLY A 190 -6.92 -4.26 1.30
C GLY A 190 -7.97 -4.50 0.23
N ALA A 191 -8.51 -3.43 -0.36
CA ALA A 191 -9.50 -3.49 -1.43
C ALA A 191 -8.92 -4.16 -2.70
N TRP A 192 -7.70 -3.79 -3.08
CA TRP A 192 -6.96 -4.41 -4.18
C TRP A 192 -6.77 -5.92 -3.99
N ALA A 193 -6.29 -6.35 -2.83
CA ALA A 193 -6.11 -7.78 -2.54
C ALA A 193 -7.45 -8.53 -2.53
N GLY A 194 -8.51 -7.89 -2.04
CA GLY A 194 -9.88 -8.42 -2.11
C GLY A 194 -10.39 -8.56 -3.55
N PHE A 195 -10.08 -7.63 -4.44
CA PHE A 195 -10.36 -7.74 -5.87
C PHE A 195 -9.61 -8.92 -6.51
N VAL A 196 -8.32 -9.07 -6.22
CA VAL A 196 -7.53 -10.22 -6.72
C VAL A 196 -8.06 -11.55 -6.18
N LEU A 197 -8.48 -11.60 -4.92
CA LEU A 197 -9.17 -12.78 -4.38
C LEU A 197 -10.44 -13.08 -5.19
N ALA A 198 -11.23 -12.07 -5.53
CA ALA A 198 -12.43 -12.24 -6.33
C ALA A 198 -12.13 -12.78 -7.74
N LEU A 199 -11.05 -12.34 -8.38
CA LEU A 199 -10.58 -12.88 -9.66
C LEU A 199 -10.24 -14.38 -9.59
N SER A 200 -9.91 -14.92 -8.42
CA SER A 200 -9.63 -16.35 -8.22
C SER A 200 -10.85 -17.25 -8.48
N LEU A 201 -12.06 -16.70 -8.53
CA LEU A 201 -13.26 -17.42 -8.97
C LEU A 201 -13.22 -17.78 -10.46
N VAL A 202 -12.53 -16.97 -11.27
CA VAL A 202 -12.40 -17.17 -12.73
C VAL A 202 -11.03 -17.75 -13.08
N VAL A 203 -9.97 -17.24 -12.48
CA VAL A 203 -8.59 -17.63 -12.78
C VAL A 203 -8.14 -18.72 -11.81
N HIS A 204 -7.81 -19.90 -12.34
CA HIS A 204 -7.43 -21.05 -11.54
C HIS A 204 -5.91 -21.18 -11.30
N ASN A 205 -5.11 -20.53 -12.15
CA ASN A 205 -3.66 -20.57 -12.05
C ASN A 205 -3.17 -19.47 -11.09
N ARG A 206 -2.46 -19.88 -10.03
CA ARG A 206 -1.94 -18.97 -8.99
C ARG A 206 -0.98 -17.92 -9.55
N VAL A 207 -0.12 -18.31 -10.49
CA VAL A 207 0.87 -17.38 -11.07
C VAL A 207 0.16 -16.30 -11.88
N ILE A 208 -0.77 -16.71 -12.75
CA ILE A 208 -1.54 -15.76 -13.57
C ILE A 208 -2.38 -14.85 -12.67
N LEU A 209 -2.97 -15.40 -11.60
CA LEU A 209 -3.77 -14.62 -10.64
C LEU A 209 -2.98 -13.49 -9.96
N LEU A 210 -1.71 -13.73 -9.65
CA LEU A 210 -0.84 -12.74 -9.01
C LEU A 210 -0.27 -11.74 -10.03
N THR A 211 0.16 -12.23 -11.20
CA THR A 211 0.92 -11.42 -12.16
C THR A 211 0.03 -10.62 -13.11
N ALA A 212 -1.08 -11.18 -13.61
CA ALA A 212 -1.90 -10.50 -14.62
C ALA A 212 -2.55 -9.20 -14.09
N PRO A 213 -3.18 -9.17 -12.89
CA PRO A 213 -3.73 -7.92 -12.36
C PRO A 213 -2.63 -6.88 -12.09
N TYR A 214 -1.46 -7.30 -11.63
CA TYR A 214 -0.32 -6.41 -11.40
C TYR A 214 0.19 -5.80 -12.72
N LEU A 215 0.32 -6.60 -13.78
CA LEU A 215 0.67 -6.09 -15.11
C LEU A 215 -0.39 -5.11 -15.66
N ALA A 216 -1.67 -5.34 -15.35
CA ALA A 216 -2.72 -4.39 -15.71
C ALA A 216 -2.55 -3.04 -15.00
N LEU A 217 -2.16 -3.02 -13.71
CA LEU A 217 -1.83 -1.78 -13.01
C LEU A 217 -0.64 -1.05 -13.65
N LEU A 218 0.42 -1.79 -14.02
CA LEU A 218 1.57 -1.19 -14.72
C LEU A 218 1.18 -0.61 -16.08
N ALA A 219 0.28 -1.28 -16.80
CA ALA A 219 -0.26 -0.76 -18.07
C ALA A 219 -1.06 0.53 -17.84
N ILE A 220 -1.89 0.62 -16.80
CA ILE A 220 -2.64 1.82 -16.44
C ILE A 220 -1.67 2.96 -16.08
N GLN A 221 -0.62 2.69 -15.30
CA GLN A 221 0.42 3.67 -15.00
C GLN A 221 1.09 4.19 -16.27
N PHE A 222 1.51 3.28 -17.15
CA PHE A 222 2.13 3.66 -18.42
C PHE A 222 1.22 4.54 -19.28
N VAL A 223 -0.08 4.21 -19.36
CA VAL A 223 -1.07 5.01 -20.08
C VAL A 223 -1.23 6.39 -19.45
N ASN A 224 -1.31 6.46 -18.11
CA ASN A 224 -1.45 7.72 -17.39
C ASN A 224 -0.25 8.65 -17.62
N GLU A 225 0.97 8.12 -17.54
CA GLU A 225 2.19 8.91 -17.64
C GLU A 225 2.56 9.30 -19.07
N ASN A 226 2.32 8.43 -20.05
CA ASN A 226 2.79 8.65 -21.42
C ASN A 226 1.68 9.13 -22.37
N ILE A 227 0.47 8.58 -22.27
CA ILE A 227 -0.59 8.84 -23.25
C ILE A 227 -1.39 10.07 -22.85
N PHE A 228 -1.86 10.14 -21.60
CA PHE A 228 -2.64 11.30 -21.15
C PHE A 228 -1.82 12.58 -21.13
N PHE A 229 -0.55 12.50 -20.73
CA PHE A 229 0.36 13.65 -20.79
C PHE A 229 0.62 14.12 -22.21
N ALA A 230 0.83 13.19 -23.16
CA ALA A 230 1.09 13.52 -24.56
C ALA A 230 -0.13 14.17 -25.27
N ILE A 231 -1.35 13.69 -24.95
CA ILE A 231 -2.59 14.18 -25.57
C ILE A 231 -3.03 15.51 -24.95
N GLY A 232 -2.97 15.62 -23.62
CA GLY A 232 -3.61 16.73 -22.91
C GLY A 232 -2.75 17.99 -22.78
N LYS A 233 -1.40 17.89 -22.86
CA LYS A 233 -0.44 18.98 -22.54
C LYS A 233 -0.73 19.73 -21.22
N VAL A 234 -1.67 19.21 -20.44
CA VAL A 234 -2.13 19.75 -19.16
C VAL A 234 -1.75 18.74 -18.09
N ARG A 235 -1.29 19.21 -16.94
CA ARG A 235 -1.10 18.37 -15.75
C ARG A 235 -2.44 17.75 -15.39
N GLY A 236 -2.63 16.48 -15.78
CA GLY A 236 -3.84 15.72 -15.52
C GLY A 236 -3.91 15.23 -14.09
N PHE A 237 -5.04 14.62 -13.75
CA PHE A 237 -5.21 13.94 -12.48
C PHE A 237 -4.44 12.62 -12.46
N GLN A 238 -3.96 12.26 -11.27
CA GLN A 238 -3.29 10.97 -11.06
C GLN A 238 -4.31 9.83 -10.99
N LEU A 239 -4.19 8.89 -11.91
CA LEU A 239 -5.02 7.68 -11.99
C LEU A 239 -4.24 6.40 -11.67
N SER A 240 -2.94 6.52 -11.38
CA SER A 240 -2.12 5.36 -11.05
C SER A 240 -2.24 5.01 -9.57
N LEU A 241 -2.60 3.76 -9.28
CA LEU A 241 -2.65 3.23 -7.93
C LEU A 241 -1.32 3.44 -7.18
N PHE A 242 -0.19 3.22 -7.86
CA PHE A 242 1.14 3.34 -7.26
C PHE A 242 1.43 4.75 -6.73
N GLU A 243 1.05 5.76 -7.50
CA GLU A 243 1.23 7.16 -7.13
C GLU A 243 0.17 7.64 -6.13
N ASN A 244 -1.03 7.05 -6.13
CA ASN A 244 -2.07 7.36 -5.16
C ASN A 244 -1.80 6.79 -3.77
N LEU A 245 -0.99 5.73 -3.67
CA LEU A 245 -0.46 5.21 -2.41
C LEU A 245 0.65 6.11 -1.84
N HIS A 246 1.38 6.84 -2.70
CA HIS A 246 2.49 7.67 -2.28
C HIS A 246 2.02 9.07 -1.85
N GLY A 247 2.42 9.52 -0.66
CA GLY A 247 2.00 10.82 -0.10
C GLY A 247 2.59 12.03 -0.82
N SER A 248 3.70 11.85 -1.53
CA SER A 248 4.33 12.91 -2.31
C SER A 248 4.04 12.73 -3.78
N CYS A 249 3.33 13.68 -4.39
CA CYS A 249 3.11 13.70 -5.83
C CYS A 249 3.71 14.96 -6.44
N SER A 250 4.67 14.80 -7.33
CA SER A 250 5.41 15.91 -7.93
C SER A 250 4.92 16.33 -9.31
N MET A 251 4.37 15.41 -10.10
CA MET A 251 4.03 15.66 -11.50
C MET A 251 2.55 15.89 -11.75
N TYR A 252 1.66 15.16 -11.07
CA TYR A 252 0.22 15.17 -11.30
C TYR A 252 -0.53 15.61 -10.06
N ILE A 253 -1.78 16.04 -10.25
CA ILE A 253 -2.65 16.45 -9.13
C ILE A 253 -3.31 15.19 -8.56
N GLN A 254 -2.96 14.85 -7.33
CA GLN A 254 -3.70 13.84 -6.58
C GLN A 254 -5.08 14.40 -6.21
N ASN A 255 -6.11 13.59 -6.39
CA ASN A 255 -7.46 13.95 -6.01
C ASN A 255 -8.04 12.87 -5.07
N GLY A 256 -8.42 13.27 -3.87
CA GLY A 256 -9.01 12.36 -2.87
C GLY A 256 -10.25 11.62 -3.39
N TRP A 257 -11.03 12.24 -4.27
CA TRP A 257 -12.18 11.57 -4.90
C TRP A 257 -11.78 10.43 -5.84
N ILE A 258 -10.62 10.54 -6.50
CA ILE A 258 -10.09 9.45 -7.33
C ILE A 258 -9.67 8.28 -6.45
N ILE A 259 -8.96 8.53 -5.35
CA ILE A 259 -8.55 7.50 -4.39
C ILE A 259 -9.78 6.78 -3.81
N VAL A 260 -10.81 7.54 -3.39
CA VAL A 260 -12.07 6.96 -2.93
C VAL A 260 -12.75 6.16 -4.03
N GLY A 261 -12.73 6.66 -5.26
CA GLY A 261 -13.25 5.99 -6.44
C GLY A 261 -12.56 4.66 -6.72
N GLU A 262 -11.23 4.61 -6.65
CA GLU A 262 -10.44 3.38 -6.80
C GLU A 262 -10.79 2.34 -5.74
N ILE A 263 -10.85 2.74 -4.47
CA ILE A 263 -11.29 1.87 -3.37
C ILE A 263 -12.69 1.34 -3.66
N ALA A 264 -13.63 2.22 -4.03
CA ALA A 264 -15.02 1.84 -4.31
C ALA A 264 -15.11 0.88 -5.50
N VAL A 265 -14.35 1.08 -6.57
CA VAL A 265 -14.30 0.19 -7.74
C VAL A 265 -13.80 -1.20 -7.34
N PHE A 266 -12.69 -1.29 -6.59
CA PHE A 266 -12.17 -2.60 -6.16
C PHE A 266 -13.14 -3.31 -5.22
N LEU A 267 -13.76 -2.61 -4.27
CA LEU A 267 -14.77 -3.17 -3.38
C LEU A 267 -16.03 -3.62 -4.14
N PHE A 268 -16.49 -2.83 -5.11
CA PHE A 268 -17.64 -3.15 -5.95
C PHE A 268 -17.36 -4.39 -6.81
N MET A 269 -16.21 -4.44 -7.47
CA MET A 269 -15.80 -5.60 -8.27
C MET A 269 -15.67 -6.85 -7.39
N ALA A 270 -15.10 -6.75 -6.20
CA ALA A 270 -15.06 -7.85 -5.24
C ALA A 270 -16.47 -8.30 -4.83
N GLY A 271 -17.39 -7.37 -4.60
CA GLY A 271 -18.79 -7.65 -4.28
C GLY A 271 -19.54 -8.34 -5.42
N LEU A 272 -19.35 -7.90 -6.66
CA LEU A 272 -19.95 -8.55 -7.85
C LEU A 272 -19.51 -10.00 -7.98
N PHE A 273 -18.22 -10.26 -7.82
CA PHE A 273 -17.67 -11.62 -7.86
C PHE A 273 -18.20 -12.46 -6.70
N TRP A 274 -18.35 -11.88 -5.50
CA TRP A 274 -18.93 -12.58 -4.37
C TRP A 274 -20.38 -13.03 -4.64
N VAL A 275 -21.21 -12.12 -5.15
CA VAL A 275 -22.61 -12.44 -5.51
C VAL A 275 -22.67 -13.49 -6.64
N SER A 276 -21.79 -13.37 -7.64
CA SER A 276 -21.73 -14.34 -8.74
C SER A 276 -21.21 -15.72 -8.30
N GLY A 277 -20.21 -15.73 -7.41
CA GLY A 277 -19.62 -16.97 -6.86
C GLY A 277 -20.56 -17.72 -5.94
N GLY A 278 -21.41 -17.01 -5.20
CA GLY A 278 -22.45 -17.62 -4.36
C GLY A 278 -23.56 -18.33 -5.16
N LYS A 279 -23.74 -17.96 -6.44
CA LYS A 279 -24.75 -18.54 -7.33
C LYS A 279 -24.22 -19.67 -8.23
N ARG A 280 -22.91 -19.72 -8.48
CA ARG A 280 -22.32 -20.80 -9.29
C ARG A 280 -22.04 -22.01 -8.39
N ASP A 281 -22.51 -23.17 -8.79
CA ASP A 281 -22.10 -24.41 -8.19
C ASP A 281 -20.59 -24.55 -8.37
N ALA A 282 -19.87 -24.69 -7.27
CA ALA A 282 -18.42 -24.81 -7.25
C ALA A 282 -18.02 -26.29 -7.53
N LEU A 283 -18.64 -26.89 -8.55
CA LEU A 283 -18.31 -28.19 -9.09
C LEU A 283 -17.33 -28.08 -10.25
#